data_c48285e62d84799e2b46f313c97d6907
#
_entry.id   c48285e62d84799e2b46f313c97d6907
#
_cell.length_a   1.000
_cell.length_b   1.000
_cell.length_c   1.000
_cell.angle_alpha   90.00
_cell.angle_beta   90.00
_cell.angle_gamma   90.00
#
_symmetry.space_group_name_H-M   'P 1'
#
loop_
_entity.id
_entity.type
_entity.pdbx_description
1 polymer ?
#
loop_
_entity_poly.entity_id
_entity_poly.type
_entity_poly.pdbx_seq_one_letter_code
_entity_poly.pdbx_strand_id
1 'polypeptide(L)'
;SKCGIFAETDANTLVKTGVPVEEIIASLFEAVVYQNLATLTKGNTPAPEVLLLGGPNLFFKGLQEAWRHHLGKLWEQRKVVLPQGQDAASLITVPAEALYYACLGCVEIGAGEPEGVAVYQGRDRLRWWVEEGQQEEKARSGGRALVAGADDLTSFVAEYDVKRPAAVGAKAIGPVLIGCDFGSTTAKAVVLSPARDLLFSCYALSKGNPIEDAQSLFRQVREAGYPEVGGLALTGYGKDLLKDVVGADIAVVETVAHATGTLHFHPDADVICDVGGTDVKIMILRQGTVADFRLNSQCSSGNGAFLQGVAERYAIPLEAYAEKAFEAKAMPTLAMGCGVFLQSDIVNQQRKGWAAEEIMAALAAVLPVNVWIYAGQLQNLGAVGRKFVLQGGTHRNMAVVKAQVDFIRGKVPEAEVVLHPFSGEAGAIGAALCAADWREGTGGRASRFRGYEAIAALTYTSTTAPATVCKWCPINCTRTFIDVQLPGAAGRPWSKLPLAAGWERVISGNSCPKGLVEDVNELREVKAKLEEVKREYPNVAEMVRKDAFRRSRADAPAVAG
;
A
#
# COMPACT_ATOMS: atom_id res chain seq x y z
N SER A 1 11.59 1.14 11.18
CA SER A 1 10.43 0.25 11.04
C SER A 1 10.49 -0.89 12.03
N LYS A 2 9.32 -1.38 12.51
CA LYS A 2 9.27 -2.47 13.51
C LYS A 2 8.99 -3.86 12.89
N CYS A 3 8.58 -3.92 11.63
CA CYS A 3 8.39 -5.18 10.92
C CYS A 3 8.60 -4.98 9.41
N GLY A 4 8.78 -6.09 8.68
CA GLY A 4 9.09 -6.06 7.25
C GLY A 4 8.05 -5.35 6.39
N ILE A 5 6.77 -5.42 6.77
CA ILE A 5 5.68 -4.77 6.01
C ILE A 5 5.72 -3.25 6.16
N PHE A 6 5.98 -2.75 7.38
CA PHE A 6 6.18 -1.33 7.57
C PHE A 6 7.45 -0.85 6.84
N ALA A 7 8.50 -1.68 6.82
CA ALA A 7 9.71 -1.38 6.05
C ALA A 7 9.44 -1.32 4.55
N GLU A 8 8.59 -2.19 4.01
CA GLU A 8 8.16 -2.16 2.60
C GLU A 8 7.37 -0.88 2.29
N THR A 9 6.44 -0.48 3.17
CA THR A 9 5.71 0.78 3.03
C THR A 9 6.64 1.99 3.10
N ASP A 10 7.58 1.98 4.04
CA ASP A 10 8.60 3.03 4.17
C ASP A 10 9.49 3.10 2.92
N ALA A 11 9.99 1.95 2.44
CA ALA A 11 10.80 1.85 1.22
C ALA A 11 10.05 2.38 -0.01
N ASN A 12 8.81 1.95 -0.21
CA ASN A 12 7.96 2.44 -1.30
C ASN A 12 7.71 3.95 -1.23
N THR A 13 7.55 4.49 -0.02
CA THR A 13 7.41 5.93 0.18
C THR A 13 8.71 6.66 -0.17
N LEU A 14 9.87 6.13 0.23
CA LEU A 14 11.16 6.72 -0.09
C LEU A 14 11.47 6.68 -1.58
N VAL A 15 11.16 5.57 -2.28
CA VAL A 15 11.26 5.50 -3.75
C VAL A 15 10.42 6.60 -4.40
N LYS A 16 9.17 6.78 -3.96
CA LYS A 16 8.26 7.82 -4.49
C LYS A 16 8.75 9.25 -4.25
N THR A 17 9.55 9.45 -3.21
CA THR A 17 10.16 10.75 -2.91
C THR A 17 11.51 10.94 -3.60
N GLY A 18 11.93 10.01 -4.47
CA GLY A 18 13.13 10.12 -5.27
C GLY A 18 14.42 9.78 -4.52
N VAL A 19 14.34 9.06 -3.41
CA VAL A 19 15.54 8.57 -2.70
C VAL A 19 16.18 7.47 -3.54
N PRO A 20 17.50 7.52 -3.81
CA PRO A 20 18.20 6.47 -4.54
C PRO A 20 18.02 5.09 -3.89
N VAL A 21 17.89 4.06 -4.71
CA VAL A 21 17.63 2.69 -4.25
C VAL A 21 18.76 2.17 -3.36
N GLU A 22 19.99 2.55 -3.67
CA GLU A 22 21.19 2.20 -2.89
C GLU A 22 21.14 2.75 -1.47
N GLU A 23 20.66 3.98 -1.28
CA GLU A 23 20.49 4.60 0.04
C GLU A 23 19.37 3.90 0.83
N ILE A 24 18.30 3.49 0.15
CA ILE A 24 17.21 2.74 0.77
C ILE A 24 17.71 1.38 1.24
N ILE A 25 18.47 0.67 0.41
CA ILE A 25 19.05 -0.64 0.77
C ILE A 25 20.01 -0.49 1.96
N ALA A 26 20.88 0.51 1.95
CA ALA A 26 21.78 0.79 3.06
C ALA A 26 21.00 1.05 4.37
N SER A 27 19.94 1.85 4.30
CA SER A 27 19.06 2.14 5.43
C SER A 27 18.32 0.89 5.94
N LEU A 28 17.95 -0.03 5.06
CA LEU A 28 17.35 -1.31 5.44
C LEU A 28 18.36 -2.19 6.19
N PHE A 29 19.61 -2.25 5.75
CA PHE A 29 20.67 -2.98 6.48
C PHE A 29 20.87 -2.43 7.88
N GLU A 30 20.91 -1.11 8.04
CA GLU A 30 20.97 -0.48 9.36
C GLU A 30 19.75 -0.82 10.22
N ALA A 31 18.56 -0.74 9.66
CA ALA A 31 17.31 -1.08 10.35
C ALA A 31 17.30 -2.53 10.85
N VAL A 32 17.81 -3.48 10.04
CA VAL A 32 17.96 -4.89 10.42
C VAL A 32 18.92 -5.03 11.60
N VAL A 33 20.07 -4.37 11.57
CA VAL A 33 21.04 -4.41 12.68
C VAL A 33 20.43 -3.85 13.97
N TYR A 34 19.79 -2.67 13.91
CA TYR A 34 19.14 -2.08 15.08
C TYR A 34 18.04 -2.97 15.66
N GLN A 35 17.22 -3.57 14.80
CA GLN A 35 16.15 -4.46 15.24
C GLN A 35 16.71 -5.71 15.93
N ASN A 36 17.76 -6.32 15.37
CA ASN A 36 18.40 -7.49 15.96
C ASN A 36 19.09 -7.13 17.30
N LEU A 37 19.82 -6.02 17.36
CA LEU A 37 20.41 -5.56 18.61
C LEU A 37 19.34 -5.32 19.69
N ALA A 38 18.23 -4.64 19.35
CA ALA A 38 17.16 -4.38 20.29
C ALA A 38 16.48 -5.68 20.78
N THR A 39 16.26 -6.64 19.89
CA THR A 39 15.50 -7.86 20.18
C THR A 39 16.36 -8.93 20.85
N LEU A 40 17.54 -9.19 20.32
CA LEU A 40 18.40 -10.29 20.78
C LEU A 40 19.17 -9.92 22.05
N THR A 41 19.68 -8.71 22.12
CA THR A 41 20.49 -8.31 23.30
C THR A 41 19.65 -7.83 24.47
N LYS A 42 18.37 -7.45 24.23
CA LYS A 42 17.48 -6.90 25.27
C LYS A 42 18.14 -5.77 26.08
N GLY A 43 18.97 -4.95 25.43
CA GLY A 43 19.70 -3.87 26.05
C GLY A 43 21.07 -4.27 26.64
N ASN A 44 21.43 -5.54 26.67
CA ASN A 44 22.77 -5.97 27.06
C ASN A 44 23.81 -5.62 26.00
N THR A 45 25.08 -5.53 26.41
CA THR A 45 26.17 -5.31 25.46
C THR A 45 26.71 -6.66 25.02
N PRO A 46 26.77 -6.94 23.71
CA PRO A 46 27.43 -8.14 23.21
C PRO A 46 28.91 -8.15 23.61
N ALA A 47 29.42 -9.33 23.91
CA ALA A 47 30.86 -9.50 24.13
C ALA A 47 31.67 -9.11 22.87
N PRO A 48 32.93 -8.70 23.00
CA PRO A 48 33.75 -8.28 21.87
C PRO A 48 34.31 -9.47 21.07
N GLU A 49 33.45 -10.39 20.71
CA GLU A 49 33.68 -11.50 19.76
C GLU A 49 32.30 -11.93 19.26
N VAL A 50 31.97 -11.59 18.02
CA VAL A 50 30.64 -11.82 17.45
C VAL A 50 30.74 -12.63 16.16
N LEU A 51 30.03 -13.75 16.12
CA LEU A 51 29.81 -14.53 14.91
C LEU A 51 28.49 -14.16 14.26
N LEU A 52 28.56 -13.75 13.01
CA LEU A 52 27.37 -13.49 12.20
C LEU A 52 27.06 -14.73 11.37
N LEU A 53 25.95 -15.37 11.68
CA LEU A 53 25.52 -16.61 11.06
C LEU A 53 24.29 -16.41 10.16
N GLY A 54 24.05 -17.37 9.28
CA GLY A 54 22.90 -17.42 8.40
C GLY A 54 23.10 -16.72 7.05
N GLY A 55 22.19 -16.98 6.12
CA GLY A 55 22.29 -16.55 4.72
C GLY A 55 22.46 -15.04 4.54
N PRO A 56 21.60 -14.18 5.12
CA PRO A 56 21.72 -12.73 4.94
C PRO A 56 23.09 -12.20 5.37
N ASN A 57 23.63 -12.66 6.51
CA ASN A 57 24.95 -12.25 6.97
C ASN A 57 26.09 -12.78 6.11
N LEU A 58 25.92 -13.95 5.46
CA LEU A 58 26.93 -14.50 4.56
C LEU A 58 26.95 -13.78 3.21
N PHE A 59 25.80 -13.50 2.64
CA PHE A 59 25.69 -13.02 1.25
C PHE A 59 25.67 -11.49 1.11
N PHE A 60 25.13 -10.75 2.08
CA PHE A 60 25.01 -9.30 1.98
C PHE A 60 26.18 -8.57 2.63
N LYS A 61 27.15 -8.15 1.81
CA LYS A 61 28.32 -7.41 2.28
C LYS A 61 27.94 -6.11 3.01
N GLY A 62 26.97 -5.36 2.50
CA GLY A 62 26.47 -4.14 3.14
C GLY A 62 25.89 -4.40 4.54
N LEU A 63 25.25 -5.56 4.76
CA LEU A 63 24.78 -5.93 6.09
C LEU A 63 25.95 -6.24 7.05
N GLN A 64 27.02 -6.89 6.57
CA GLN A 64 28.22 -7.11 7.36
C GLN A 64 28.87 -5.79 7.79
N GLU A 65 28.97 -4.82 6.87
CA GLU A 65 29.49 -3.49 7.18
C GLU A 65 28.63 -2.73 8.20
N ALA A 66 27.30 -2.81 8.06
CA ALA A 66 26.37 -2.24 9.02
C ALA A 66 26.57 -2.83 10.44
N TRP A 67 26.75 -4.16 10.55
CA TRP A 67 27.07 -4.82 11.82
C TRP A 67 28.39 -4.31 12.41
N ARG A 68 29.48 -4.25 11.63
CA ARG A 68 30.79 -3.75 12.07
C ARG A 68 30.70 -2.31 12.57
N HIS A 69 29.98 -1.48 11.85
CA HIS A 69 29.79 -0.08 12.21
C HIS A 69 29.02 0.08 13.54
N HIS A 70 27.86 -0.56 13.67
CA HIS A 70 26.98 -0.36 14.81
C HIS A 70 27.48 -1.05 16.08
N LEU A 71 28.04 -2.25 15.98
CA LEU A 71 28.66 -2.92 17.13
C LEU A 71 29.90 -2.17 17.58
N GLY A 72 30.78 -1.74 16.67
CA GLY A 72 31.95 -0.93 17.00
C GLY A 72 31.59 0.34 17.76
N LYS A 73 30.60 1.09 17.26
CA LYS A 73 30.07 2.26 17.97
C LYS A 73 29.45 1.93 19.33
N LEU A 74 28.73 0.82 19.44
CA LEU A 74 28.13 0.40 20.70
C LEU A 74 29.18 0.06 21.74
N TRP A 75 30.24 -0.65 21.35
CA TRP A 75 31.36 -0.96 22.25
C TRP A 75 32.13 0.29 22.68
N GLU A 76 32.37 1.22 21.76
CA GLU A 76 32.99 2.51 22.07
C GLU A 76 32.13 3.32 23.07
N GLN A 77 30.85 3.49 22.80
CA GLN A 77 29.91 4.23 23.67
C GLN A 77 29.80 3.62 25.06
N ARG A 78 29.87 2.30 25.17
CA ARG A 78 29.76 1.57 26.43
C ARG A 78 31.12 1.29 27.07
N LYS A 79 32.19 1.83 26.50
CA LYS A 79 33.57 1.69 27.00
C LYS A 79 33.98 0.24 27.22
N VAL A 80 33.61 -0.63 26.27
CA VAL A 80 34.02 -2.03 26.31
C VAL A 80 35.50 -2.13 26.01
N VAL A 81 36.24 -2.87 26.84
CA VAL A 81 37.66 -3.13 26.62
C VAL A 81 37.81 -4.21 25.55
N LEU A 82 38.38 -3.85 24.41
CA LEU A 82 38.66 -4.80 23.34
C LEU A 82 39.98 -5.55 23.63
N PRO A 83 40.13 -6.78 23.10
CA PRO A 83 41.37 -7.55 23.19
C PRO A 83 42.56 -6.76 22.63
N GLN A 84 43.71 -6.88 23.25
CA GLN A 84 44.90 -6.09 22.91
C GLN A 84 45.33 -6.36 21.45
N GLY A 85 45.49 -5.31 20.67
CA GLY A 85 45.94 -5.36 19.29
C GLY A 85 44.83 -5.70 18.25
N GLN A 86 43.58 -5.76 18.67
CA GLN A 86 42.43 -6.01 17.78
C GLN A 86 41.55 -4.76 17.70
N ASP A 87 41.02 -4.52 16.50
CA ASP A 87 39.98 -3.51 16.27
C ASP A 87 38.57 -4.14 16.32
N ALA A 88 37.58 -3.29 16.47
CA ALA A 88 36.18 -3.75 16.55
C ALA A 88 35.71 -4.53 15.31
N ALA A 89 36.25 -4.19 14.13
CA ALA A 89 35.83 -4.83 12.88
C ALA A 89 36.35 -6.28 12.77
N SER A 90 37.57 -6.52 13.27
CA SER A 90 38.21 -7.86 13.29
C SER A 90 37.52 -8.85 14.24
N LEU A 91 36.81 -8.32 15.25
CA LEU A 91 36.08 -9.10 16.25
C LEU A 91 34.68 -9.51 15.78
N ILE A 92 34.27 -9.08 14.58
CA ILE A 92 32.97 -9.41 13.99
C ILE A 92 33.22 -10.23 12.72
N THR A 93 33.03 -11.53 12.84
CA THR A 93 33.41 -12.49 11.80
C THR A 93 32.19 -13.18 11.18
N VAL A 94 32.31 -13.52 9.90
CA VAL A 94 31.32 -14.30 9.17
C VAL A 94 32.05 -15.56 8.65
N PRO A 95 31.87 -16.71 9.29
CA PRO A 95 32.52 -17.93 8.85
C PRO A 95 31.99 -18.40 7.50
N ALA A 96 32.80 -19.08 6.71
CA ALA A 96 32.41 -19.65 5.41
C ALA A 96 31.23 -20.63 5.57
N GLU A 97 31.19 -21.33 6.68
CA GLU A 97 30.18 -22.31 7.05
C GLU A 97 28.94 -21.70 7.72
N ALA A 98 28.77 -20.37 7.69
CA ALA A 98 27.72 -19.63 8.40
C ALA A 98 26.30 -20.19 8.14
N LEU A 99 26.04 -20.81 6.99
CA LEU A 99 24.77 -21.48 6.66
C LEU A 99 24.57 -22.79 7.40
N TYR A 100 25.63 -23.47 7.79
CA TYR A 100 25.60 -24.83 8.27
C TYR A 100 25.78 -24.96 9.78
N TYR A 101 25.98 -23.89 10.51
CA TYR A 101 26.21 -23.93 11.96
C TYR A 101 25.09 -24.64 12.73
N ALA A 102 23.83 -24.45 12.30
CA ALA A 102 22.72 -25.18 12.92
C ALA A 102 22.83 -26.70 12.69
N CYS A 103 23.25 -27.13 11.50
CA CYS A 103 23.48 -28.56 11.20
C CYS A 103 24.68 -29.10 11.97
N LEU A 104 25.78 -28.34 12.06
CA LEU A 104 26.94 -28.70 12.85
C LEU A 104 26.56 -28.86 14.33
N GLY A 105 25.80 -27.91 14.88
CA GLY A 105 25.28 -28.01 16.24
C GLY A 105 24.38 -29.21 16.47
N CYS A 106 23.54 -29.59 15.50
CA CYS A 106 22.74 -30.80 15.59
C CYS A 106 23.62 -32.08 15.62
N VAL A 107 24.72 -32.10 14.86
CA VAL A 107 25.66 -33.23 14.88
C VAL A 107 26.35 -33.35 16.24
N GLU A 108 26.82 -32.21 16.79
CA GLU A 108 27.48 -32.20 18.12
C GLU A 108 26.51 -32.60 19.24
N ILE A 109 25.29 -32.10 19.23
CA ILE A 109 24.26 -32.49 20.20
C ILE A 109 23.94 -33.97 20.03
N GLY A 110 23.72 -34.44 18.79
CA GLY A 110 23.41 -35.86 18.51
C GLY A 110 24.54 -36.81 18.92
N ALA A 111 25.79 -36.40 18.79
CA ALA A 111 26.96 -37.18 19.25
C ALA A 111 27.04 -37.31 20.78
N GLY A 112 26.46 -36.32 21.51
CA GLY A 112 26.40 -36.32 22.97
C GLY A 112 25.18 -37.03 23.57
N GLU A 113 24.22 -37.47 22.76
CA GLU A 113 23.01 -38.14 23.26
C GLU A 113 23.29 -39.56 23.78
N PRO A 114 22.50 -40.06 24.75
CA PRO A 114 22.61 -41.40 25.24
C PRO A 114 22.44 -42.47 24.15
N GLU A 115 23.02 -43.64 24.37
CA GLU A 115 22.88 -44.79 23.44
C GLU A 115 21.41 -45.13 23.18
N GLY A 116 21.03 -45.21 21.89
CA GLY A 116 19.65 -45.43 21.45
C GLY A 116 18.80 -44.19 21.23
N VAL A 117 19.28 -43.00 21.63
CA VAL A 117 18.68 -41.69 21.29
C VAL A 117 19.33 -41.14 20.03
N ALA A 118 18.60 -40.41 19.22
CA ALA A 118 19.07 -39.81 17.97
C ALA A 118 19.63 -40.80 16.92
N VAL A 119 19.18 -42.07 16.99
CA VAL A 119 19.55 -43.09 16.01
C VAL A 119 18.69 -42.94 14.75
N TYR A 120 19.35 -42.83 13.60
CA TYR A 120 18.66 -42.78 12.32
C TYR A 120 17.93 -44.10 12.03
N GLN A 121 16.62 -44.07 11.93
CA GLN A 121 15.73 -45.22 11.77
C GLN A 121 15.45 -45.62 10.30
N GLY A 122 16.22 -45.11 9.37
CA GLY A 122 16.04 -45.41 7.94
C GLY A 122 15.08 -44.45 7.23
N ARG A 123 14.83 -44.73 5.95
CA ARG A 123 14.06 -43.87 5.05
C ARG A 123 12.56 -44.15 5.06
N ASP A 124 12.09 -45.22 5.66
CA ASP A 124 10.72 -45.69 5.49
C ASP A 124 9.69 -44.70 6.03
N ARG A 125 9.98 -44.10 7.20
CA ARG A 125 9.11 -43.04 7.75
C ARG A 125 9.09 -41.77 6.92
N LEU A 126 10.25 -41.40 6.34
CA LEU A 126 10.33 -40.24 5.43
C LEU A 126 9.59 -40.55 4.13
N ARG A 127 9.73 -41.75 3.59
CA ARG A 127 9.01 -42.20 2.40
C ARG A 127 7.50 -42.17 2.65
N TRP A 128 7.04 -42.81 3.75
CA TRP A 128 5.64 -42.74 4.14
C TRP A 128 5.13 -41.29 4.24
N TRP A 129 5.91 -40.37 4.87
CA TRP A 129 5.51 -38.99 4.95
C TRP A 129 5.33 -38.32 3.58
N VAL A 130 6.24 -38.58 2.65
CA VAL A 130 6.18 -38.01 1.30
C VAL A 130 5.06 -38.62 0.46
N GLU A 131 4.86 -39.95 0.57
CA GLU A 131 3.90 -40.71 -0.25
C GLU A 131 2.46 -40.66 0.30
N GLU A 132 2.28 -40.71 1.60
CA GLU A 132 0.97 -40.87 2.27
C GLU A 132 0.70 -39.80 3.36
N GLY A 133 1.65 -39.58 4.26
CA GLY A 133 1.45 -38.80 5.47
C GLY A 133 1.07 -37.34 5.22
N GLN A 134 1.56 -36.73 4.15
CA GLN A 134 1.15 -35.39 3.74
C GLN A 134 -0.31 -35.34 3.31
N GLN A 135 -0.80 -36.36 2.62
CA GLN A 135 -2.19 -36.44 2.18
C GLN A 135 -3.13 -36.66 3.37
N GLU A 136 -2.74 -37.50 4.32
CA GLU A 136 -3.48 -37.72 5.56
C GLU A 136 -3.56 -36.43 6.38
N GLU A 137 -2.45 -35.70 6.52
CA GLU A 137 -2.43 -34.39 7.22
C GLU A 137 -3.32 -33.36 6.52
N LYS A 138 -3.28 -33.29 5.19
CA LYS A 138 -4.15 -32.42 4.39
C LYS A 138 -5.62 -32.78 4.56
N ALA A 139 -5.97 -34.06 4.54
CA ALA A 139 -7.34 -34.51 4.76
C ALA A 139 -7.85 -34.16 6.17
N ARG A 140 -6.97 -34.22 7.16
CA ARG A 140 -7.30 -33.92 8.57
C ARG A 140 -7.41 -32.42 8.85
N SER A 141 -6.52 -31.61 8.32
CA SER A 141 -6.38 -30.17 8.68
C SER A 141 -6.84 -29.20 7.58
N GLY A 142 -7.14 -29.70 6.37
CA GLY A 142 -7.55 -28.88 5.26
C GLY A 142 -9.00 -28.42 5.33
N GLY A 143 -9.24 -27.23 4.78
CA GLY A 143 -10.58 -26.69 4.51
C GLY A 143 -11.07 -27.05 3.10
N ARG A 144 -12.29 -26.66 2.81
CA ARG A 144 -12.86 -26.81 1.45
C ARG A 144 -12.08 -25.96 0.47
N ALA A 145 -12.03 -26.40 -0.80
CA ALA A 145 -11.56 -25.57 -1.90
C ALA A 145 -12.41 -24.32 -2.11
N LEU A 146 -11.90 -23.35 -2.86
CA LEU A 146 -12.65 -22.14 -3.22
C LEU A 146 -13.90 -22.46 -4.06
N VAL A 147 -13.84 -23.52 -4.86
CA VAL A 147 -14.96 -24.01 -5.69
C VAL A 147 -15.19 -25.48 -5.42
N ALA A 148 -16.43 -25.90 -5.42
CA ALA A 148 -16.81 -27.30 -5.19
C ALA A 148 -16.50 -28.21 -6.40
N GLY A 149 -16.31 -27.62 -7.57
CA GLY A 149 -16.02 -28.33 -8.83
C GLY A 149 -16.20 -27.43 -10.04
N ALA A 150 -16.12 -28.02 -11.23
CA ALA A 150 -16.19 -27.28 -12.50
C ALA A 150 -17.52 -26.55 -12.71
N ASP A 151 -18.63 -27.14 -12.28
CA ASP A 151 -19.96 -26.55 -12.44
C ASP A 151 -20.15 -25.32 -11.53
N ASP A 152 -19.63 -25.37 -10.30
CA ASP A 152 -19.62 -24.23 -9.37
C ASP A 152 -18.77 -23.09 -9.93
N LEU A 153 -17.59 -23.40 -10.43
CA LEU A 153 -16.73 -22.39 -11.09
C LEU A 153 -17.40 -21.77 -12.31
N THR A 154 -18.00 -22.59 -13.16
CA THR A 154 -18.68 -22.12 -14.38
C THR A 154 -19.84 -21.20 -14.02
N SER A 155 -20.65 -21.57 -13.05
CA SER A 155 -21.79 -20.77 -12.57
C SER A 155 -21.31 -19.45 -11.96
N PHE A 156 -20.26 -19.50 -11.14
CA PHE A 156 -19.66 -18.32 -10.52
C PHE A 156 -19.09 -17.35 -11.57
N VAL A 157 -18.31 -17.86 -12.52
CA VAL A 157 -17.74 -17.02 -13.59
C VAL A 157 -18.86 -16.40 -14.44
N ALA A 158 -19.93 -17.15 -14.76
CA ALA A 158 -21.05 -16.61 -15.50
C ALA A 158 -21.78 -15.47 -14.78
N GLU A 159 -21.82 -15.52 -13.43
CA GLU A 159 -22.42 -14.46 -12.59
C GLU A 159 -21.51 -13.23 -12.45
N TYR A 160 -20.20 -13.45 -12.29
CA TYR A 160 -19.25 -12.38 -11.91
C TYR A 160 -18.26 -11.96 -13.00
N ASP A 161 -18.18 -12.66 -14.13
CA ASP A 161 -17.42 -12.19 -15.30
C ASP A 161 -18.19 -11.05 -15.98
N VAL A 162 -18.19 -9.91 -15.33
CA VAL A 162 -18.85 -8.70 -15.82
C VAL A 162 -18.16 -8.26 -17.11
N LYS A 163 -18.81 -8.49 -18.24
CA LYS A 163 -18.34 -7.96 -19.52
C LYS A 163 -18.27 -6.45 -19.39
N ARG A 164 -17.05 -5.92 -19.49
CA ARG A 164 -16.87 -4.46 -19.53
C ARG A 164 -17.75 -3.91 -20.66
N PRO A 165 -18.61 -2.91 -20.38
CA PRO A 165 -19.27 -2.19 -21.45
C PRO A 165 -18.17 -1.73 -22.42
N ALA A 166 -18.33 -2.06 -23.70
CA ALA A 166 -17.37 -1.65 -24.70
C ALA A 166 -17.23 -0.13 -24.61
N ALA A 167 -15.99 0.36 -24.42
CA ALA A 167 -15.75 1.78 -24.57
C ALA A 167 -16.32 2.17 -25.93
N VAL A 168 -17.25 3.10 -25.95
CA VAL A 168 -17.86 3.56 -27.19
C VAL A 168 -16.73 4.24 -27.93
N GLY A 169 -16.04 3.53 -28.82
CA GLY A 169 -14.92 4.05 -29.63
C GLY A 169 -15.35 5.17 -30.61
N ALA A 170 -16.37 5.91 -30.24
CA ALA A 170 -16.88 7.06 -30.93
C ALA A 170 -15.83 8.19 -30.81
N LYS A 171 -15.39 8.72 -31.94
CA LYS A 171 -14.71 10.01 -31.97
C LYS A 171 -15.60 11.01 -31.22
N ALA A 172 -15.10 11.54 -30.12
CA ALA A 172 -15.85 12.52 -29.34
C ALA A 172 -16.20 13.70 -30.24
N ILE A 173 -17.48 13.99 -30.35
CA ILE A 173 -17.95 15.24 -30.96
C ILE A 173 -17.90 16.29 -29.85
N GLY A 174 -16.80 17.02 -29.76
CA GLY A 174 -16.60 18.09 -28.79
C GLY A 174 -15.59 17.77 -27.66
N PRO A 175 -15.40 18.71 -26.74
CA PRO A 175 -14.42 18.60 -25.68
C PRO A 175 -14.76 17.52 -24.66
N VAL A 176 -13.81 16.62 -24.38
CA VAL A 176 -13.95 15.49 -23.44
C VAL A 176 -13.66 15.87 -22.00
N LEU A 177 -14.12 15.03 -21.08
CA LEU A 177 -13.85 15.14 -19.65
C LEU A 177 -12.85 14.06 -19.25
N ILE A 178 -11.77 14.45 -18.61
CA ILE A 178 -10.71 13.54 -18.19
C ILE A 178 -10.67 13.45 -16.67
N GLY A 179 -10.65 12.24 -16.16
CA GLY A 179 -10.38 11.94 -14.77
C GLY A 179 -9.11 11.10 -14.65
N CYS A 180 -8.19 11.51 -13.78
CA CYS A 180 -6.99 10.74 -13.50
C CYS A 180 -6.93 10.35 -12.03
N ASP A 181 -6.57 9.09 -11.77
CA ASP A 181 -6.33 8.55 -10.44
C ASP A 181 -4.85 8.14 -10.32
N PHE A 182 -4.09 8.91 -9.54
CA PHE A 182 -2.67 8.68 -9.30
C PHE A 182 -2.49 7.89 -8.02
N GLY A 183 -2.73 6.58 -8.11
CA GLY A 183 -2.52 5.65 -7.02
C GLY A 183 -1.03 5.36 -6.73
N SER A 184 -0.78 4.59 -5.68
CA SER A 184 0.58 4.29 -5.22
C SER A 184 1.33 3.29 -6.12
N THR A 185 0.62 2.38 -6.77
CA THR A 185 1.19 1.32 -7.61
C THR A 185 0.85 1.50 -9.09
N THR A 186 -0.27 2.14 -9.38
CA THR A 186 -0.76 2.37 -10.74
C THR A 186 -1.41 3.74 -10.85
N ALA A 187 -1.19 4.41 -11.97
CA ALA A 187 -1.94 5.59 -12.37
C ALA A 187 -2.91 5.22 -13.48
N LYS A 188 -4.09 5.84 -13.51
CA LYS A 188 -5.16 5.56 -14.48
C LYS A 188 -5.72 6.85 -15.01
N ALA A 189 -6.13 6.85 -16.26
CA ALA A 189 -6.91 7.93 -16.84
C ALA A 189 -8.16 7.37 -17.53
N VAL A 190 -9.25 8.12 -17.39
CA VAL A 190 -10.53 7.84 -18.01
C VAL A 190 -10.96 9.07 -18.79
N VAL A 191 -11.50 8.83 -19.98
CA VAL A 191 -12.08 9.86 -20.84
C VAL A 191 -13.58 9.62 -20.96
N LEU A 192 -14.38 10.60 -20.58
CA LEU A 192 -15.83 10.59 -20.73
C LEU A 192 -16.26 11.59 -21.81
N SER A 193 -17.37 11.26 -22.49
CA SER A 193 -18.11 12.22 -23.31
C SER A 193 -18.74 13.32 -22.44
N PRO A 194 -19.18 14.45 -23.04
CA PRO A 194 -20.02 15.42 -22.33
C PRO A 194 -21.32 14.82 -21.76
N ALA A 195 -21.81 13.73 -22.39
CA ALA A 195 -22.97 12.97 -21.89
C ALA A 195 -22.62 11.95 -20.81
N ARG A 196 -21.34 11.94 -20.33
CA ARG A 196 -20.82 11.06 -19.28
C ARG A 196 -20.64 9.60 -19.70
N ASP A 197 -20.64 9.29 -21.00
CA ASP A 197 -20.33 7.95 -21.51
C ASP A 197 -18.82 7.70 -21.48
N LEU A 198 -18.42 6.48 -21.14
CA LEU A 198 -17.02 6.09 -21.17
C LEU A 198 -16.52 5.91 -22.60
N LEU A 199 -15.58 6.73 -23.02
CA LEU A 199 -14.97 6.69 -24.35
C LEU A 199 -13.66 5.92 -24.36
N PHE A 200 -12.82 6.08 -23.32
CA PHE A 200 -11.50 5.49 -23.25
C PHE A 200 -11.02 5.34 -21.80
N SER A 201 -10.19 4.34 -21.56
CA SER A 201 -9.45 4.20 -20.31
C SER A 201 -8.04 3.68 -20.57
N CYS A 202 -7.09 4.16 -19.82
CA CYS A 202 -5.71 3.68 -19.85
C CYS A 202 -5.09 3.66 -18.46
N TYR A 203 -3.97 2.97 -18.34
CA TYR A 203 -3.21 2.92 -17.09
C TYR A 203 -1.70 2.90 -17.35
N ALA A 204 -0.96 3.27 -16.32
CA ALA A 204 0.50 3.15 -16.26
C ALA A 204 0.89 2.54 -14.91
N LEU A 205 1.90 1.67 -14.91
CA LEU A 205 2.52 1.22 -13.68
C LEU A 205 3.31 2.38 -13.09
N SER A 206 3.00 2.78 -11.85
CA SER A 206 3.72 3.85 -11.19
C SER A 206 5.10 3.38 -10.78
N LYS A 207 6.12 4.12 -11.22
CA LYS A 207 7.52 3.95 -10.80
C LYS A 207 7.90 4.89 -9.66
N GLY A 208 6.90 5.45 -8.97
CA GLY A 208 7.10 6.40 -7.88
C GLY A 208 7.23 7.86 -8.31
N ASN A 209 7.14 8.16 -9.61
CA ASN A 209 7.22 9.52 -10.13
C ASN A 209 5.89 9.95 -10.76
N PRO A 210 5.08 10.76 -10.05
CA PRO A 210 3.78 11.19 -10.56
C PRO A 210 3.83 11.99 -11.86
N ILE A 211 4.94 12.69 -12.14
CA ILE A 211 5.09 13.48 -13.38
C ILE A 211 5.24 12.54 -14.58
N GLU A 212 6.09 11.52 -14.46
CA GLU A 212 6.25 10.50 -15.52
C GLU A 212 4.97 9.71 -15.74
N ASP A 213 4.25 9.39 -14.65
CA ASP A 213 2.95 8.74 -14.72
C ASP A 213 1.95 9.61 -15.49
N ALA A 214 1.90 10.92 -15.19
CA ALA A 214 1.06 11.87 -15.91
C ALA A 214 1.44 11.97 -17.39
N GLN A 215 2.74 12.11 -17.71
CA GLN A 215 3.21 12.12 -19.09
C GLN A 215 2.82 10.86 -19.87
N SER A 216 2.91 9.70 -19.22
CA SER A 216 2.51 8.42 -19.82
C SER A 216 1.02 8.37 -20.10
N LEU A 217 0.17 8.74 -19.11
CA LEU A 217 -1.29 8.73 -19.27
C LEU A 217 -1.76 9.71 -20.35
N PHE A 218 -1.30 10.97 -20.30
CA PHE A 218 -1.74 11.98 -21.26
C PHE A 218 -1.26 11.69 -22.69
N ARG A 219 -0.10 11.05 -22.84
CA ARG A 219 0.34 10.53 -24.15
C ARG A 219 -0.64 9.50 -24.69
N GLN A 220 -1.05 8.50 -23.88
CA GLN A 220 -2.00 7.48 -24.28
C GLN A 220 -3.36 8.08 -24.64
N VAL A 221 -3.87 9.04 -23.87
CA VAL A 221 -5.14 9.74 -24.15
C VAL A 221 -5.07 10.50 -25.48
N ARG A 222 -3.95 11.19 -25.73
CA ARG A 222 -3.71 11.89 -27.01
C ARG A 222 -3.68 10.94 -28.21
N GLU A 223 -2.92 9.85 -28.08
CA GLU A 223 -2.79 8.82 -29.13
C GLU A 223 -4.12 8.14 -29.44
N ALA A 224 -5.00 8.04 -28.44
CA ALA A 224 -6.37 7.56 -28.62
C ALA A 224 -7.28 8.55 -29.36
N GLY A 225 -6.83 9.79 -29.64
CA GLY A 225 -7.53 10.74 -30.52
C GLY A 225 -8.47 11.70 -29.82
N TYR A 226 -8.23 12.08 -28.56
CA TYR A 226 -9.01 13.04 -27.78
C TYR A 226 -8.27 14.37 -27.59
N PRO A 227 -8.21 15.27 -28.62
CA PRO A 227 -7.38 16.47 -28.58
C PRO A 227 -7.96 17.60 -27.71
N GLU A 228 -9.29 17.67 -27.57
CA GLU A 228 -9.98 18.76 -26.88
C GLU A 228 -10.43 18.34 -25.47
N VAL A 229 -9.90 19.01 -24.46
CA VAL A 229 -10.21 18.75 -23.06
C VAL A 229 -11.13 19.84 -22.52
N GLY A 230 -12.35 19.47 -22.16
CA GLY A 230 -13.36 20.35 -21.60
C GLY A 230 -13.36 20.45 -20.09
N GLY A 231 -12.74 19.48 -19.42
CA GLY A 231 -12.55 19.45 -17.97
C GLY A 231 -11.58 18.36 -17.58
N LEU A 232 -10.70 18.67 -16.61
CA LEU A 232 -9.71 17.76 -16.06
C LEU A 232 -9.80 17.73 -14.53
N ALA A 233 -10.01 16.52 -13.99
CA ALA A 233 -9.98 16.29 -12.55
C ALA A 233 -8.94 15.24 -12.17
N LEU A 234 -8.29 15.45 -11.04
CA LEU A 234 -7.31 14.51 -10.49
C LEU A 234 -7.79 13.98 -9.15
N THR A 235 -7.48 12.72 -8.88
CA THR A 235 -7.63 12.09 -7.57
C THR A 235 -6.42 11.23 -7.24
N GLY A 236 -6.46 10.57 -6.09
CA GLY A 236 -5.37 9.74 -5.61
C GLY A 236 -4.26 10.54 -4.94
N TYR A 237 -3.19 9.84 -4.67
CA TYR A 237 -2.03 10.34 -3.91
C TYR A 237 -1.30 11.51 -4.57
N GLY A 238 -1.15 11.49 -5.90
CA GLY A 238 -0.41 12.51 -6.65
C GLY A 238 -1.20 13.78 -7.01
N LYS A 239 -2.50 13.85 -6.68
CA LYS A 239 -3.40 14.92 -7.15
C LYS A 239 -2.95 16.34 -6.78
N ASP A 240 -2.50 16.53 -5.54
CA ASP A 240 -2.13 17.87 -5.04
C ASP A 240 -0.81 18.35 -5.64
N LEU A 241 0.11 17.43 -5.93
CA LEU A 241 1.36 17.72 -6.62
C LEU A 241 1.10 18.08 -8.09
N LEU A 242 0.25 17.29 -8.75
CA LEU A 242 0.06 17.41 -10.20
C LEU A 242 -0.94 18.49 -10.60
N LYS A 243 -1.86 18.90 -9.70
CA LYS A 243 -2.94 19.82 -10.02
C LYS A 243 -2.48 21.05 -10.80
N ASP A 244 -1.49 21.75 -10.28
CA ASP A 244 -0.98 22.96 -10.89
C ASP A 244 0.01 22.66 -12.02
N VAL A 245 0.72 21.55 -11.96
CA VAL A 245 1.68 21.10 -12.97
C VAL A 245 1.00 20.79 -14.30
N VAL A 246 -0.12 20.06 -14.29
CA VAL A 246 -0.85 19.71 -15.52
C VAL A 246 -1.98 20.72 -15.83
N GLY A 247 -2.28 21.65 -14.92
CA GLY A 247 -3.38 22.58 -15.04
C GLY A 247 -4.74 21.92 -14.86
N ALA A 248 -4.88 21.05 -13.86
CA ALA A 248 -6.17 20.45 -13.57
C ALA A 248 -7.16 21.47 -13.00
N ASP A 249 -8.41 21.31 -13.38
CA ASP A 249 -9.49 22.21 -12.96
C ASP A 249 -9.85 22.00 -11.50
N ILE A 250 -9.92 20.72 -11.09
CA ILE A 250 -10.17 20.32 -9.72
C ILE A 250 -9.28 19.15 -9.27
N ALA A 251 -9.03 19.11 -7.97
CA ALA A 251 -8.46 17.95 -7.28
C ALA A 251 -9.54 17.38 -6.35
N VAL A 252 -9.91 16.12 -6.57
CA VAL A 252 -11.00 15.45 -5.87
C VAL A 252 -10.44 14.57 -4.76
N VAL A 253 -11.08 14.59 -3.59
CA VAL A 253 -10.72 13.66 -2.52
C VAL A 253 -11.00 12.23 -2.99
N GLU A 254 -10.07 11.33 -2.75
CA GLU A 254 -10.09 9.96 -3.29
C GLU A 254 -11.37 9.20 -2.93
N THR A 255 -11.85 9.30 -1.68
CA THR A 255 -13.11 8.70 -1.25
C THR A 255 -14.32 9.24 -2.00
N VAL A 256 -14.33 10.55 -2.29
CA VAL A 256 -15.41 11.18 -3.08
C VAL A 256 -15.38 10.66 -4.50
N ALA A 257 -14.21 10.62 -5.13
CA ALA A 257 -14.08 10.09 -6.49
C ALA A 257 -14.53 8.63 -6.58
N HIS A 258 -14.06 7.77 -5.69
CA HIS A 258 -14.46 6.35 -5.69
C HIS A 258 -15.97 6.17 -5.45
N ALA A 259 -16.55 6.91 -4.49
CA ALA A 259 -17.99 6.85 -4.25
C ALA A 259 -18.81 7.35 -5.47
N THR A 260 -18.40 8.49 -6.06
CA THR A 260 -19.06 9.05 -7.23
C THR A 260 -19.02 8.08 -8.43
N GLY A 261 -17.84 7.48 -8.68
CA GLY A 261 -17.68 6.49 -9.77
C GLY A 261 -18.55 5.26 -9.55
N THR A 262 -18.64 4.76 -8.31
CA THR A 262 -19.46 3.59 -7.98
C THR A 262 -20.95 3.90 -8.08
N LEU A 263 -21.40 5.01 -7.51
CA LEU A 263 -22.81 5.40 -7.49
C LEU A 263 -23.37 5.71 -8.88
N HIS A 264 -22.51 6.04 -9.85
CA HIS A 264 -22.91 6.20 -11.23
C HIS A 264 -23.44 4.89 -11.84
N PHE A 265 -22.85 3.74 -11.49
CA PHE A 265 -23.28 2.42 -11.98
C PHE A 265 -24.21 1.70 -10.99
N HIS A 266 -24.08 1.96 -9.71
CA HIS A 266 -24.81 1.30 -8.63
C HIS A 266 -25.35 2.35 -7.64
N PRO A 267 -26.39 3.11 -8.05
CA PRO A 267 -26.92 4.24 -7.25
C PRO A 267 -27.55 3.81 -5.92
N ASP A 268 -27.88 2.53 -5.79
CA ASP A 268 -28.49 1.89 -4.63
C ASP A 268 -27.49 1.10 -3.77
N ALA A 269 -26.18 1.29 -3.98
CA ALA A 269 -25.15 0.64 -3.18
C ALA A 269 -25.25 1.07 -1.70
N ASP A 270 -25.16 0.10 -0.78
CA ASP A 270 -25.03 0.35 0.66
C ASP A 270 -23.58 0.39 1.11
N VAL A 271 -22.72 -0.46 0.51
CA VAL A 271 -21.34 -0.61 0.91
C VAL A 271 -20.44 -0.74 -0.32
N ILE A 272 -19.38 0.03 -0.36
CA ILE A 272 -18.32 -0.09 -1.35
C ILE A 272 -17.09 -0.69 -0.67
N CYS A 273 -16.59 -1.79 -1.20
CA CYS A 273 -15.33 -2.40 -0.80
C CYS A 273 -14.30 -2.23 -1.91
N ASP A 274 -13.39 -1.29 -1.72
CA ASP A 274 -12.29 -1.02 -2.64
C ASP A 274 -11.01 -1.64 -2.11
N VAL A 275 -10.47 -2.62 -2.84
CA VAL A 275 -9.20 -3.26 -2.50
C VAL A 275 -8.18 -2.93 -3.58
N GLY A 276 -7.29 -2.04 -3.22
CA GLY A 276 -6.18 -1.59 -4.05
C GLY A 276 -4.95 -2.49 -3.97
N GLY A 277 -3.86 -2.05 -4.62
CA GLY A 277 -2.56 -2.71 -4.52
C GLY A 277 -1.95 -2.61 -3.13
N THR A 278 -2.06 -1.45 -2.48
CA THR A 278 -1.43 -1.16 -1.18
C THR A 278 -2.40 -0.72 -0.09
N ASP A 279 -3.66 -0.52 -0.40
CA ASP A 279 -4.66 -0.03 0.53
C ASP A 279 -6.00 -0.73 0.39
N VAL A 280 -6.80 -0.61 1.43
CA VAL A 280 -8.18 -1.12 1.49
C VAL A 280 -9.06 0.02 1.98
N LYS A 281 -10.15 0.28 1.27
CA LYS A 281 -11.15 1.28 1.63
C LYS A 281 -12.53 0.62 1.70
N ILE A 282 -13.22 0.82 2.81
CA ILE A 282 -14.62 0.43 2.96
C ILE A 282 -15.42 1.70 3.20
N MET A 283 -16.36 1.97 2.31
CA MET A 283 -17.27 3.12 2.41
C MET A 283 -18.67 2.60 2.67
N ILE A 284 -19.27 3.04 3.76
CA ILE A 284 -20.66 2.73 4.13
C ILE A 284 -21.52 3.92 3.72
N LEU A 285 -22.49 3.65 2.88
CA LEU A 285 -23.35 4.66 2.28
C LEU A 285 -24.70 4.72 3.01
N ARG A 286 -25.27 5.91 3.05
CA ARG A 286 -26.66 6.14 3.47
C ARG A 286 -27.26 7.17 2.54
N GLN A 287 -28.32 6.78 1.84
CA GLN A 287 -28.99 7.62 0.86
C GLN A 287 -28.03 8.24 -0.17
N GLY A 288 -27.12 7.42 -0.73
CA GLY A 288 -26.15 7.86 -1.72
C GLY A 288 -24.99 8.73 -1.19
N THR A 289 -24.86 8.88 0.13
CA THR A 289 -23.81 9.67 0.76
C THR A 289 -22.93 8.78 1.64
N VAL A 290 -21.62 9.01 1.63
CA VAL A 290 -20.67 8.29 2.51
C VAL A 290 -20.92 8.72 3.96
N ALA A 291 -21.48 7.80 4.75
CA ALA A 291 -21.81 8.02 6.14
C ALA A 291 -20.68 7.58 7.09
N ASP A 292 -19.93 6.54 6.72
CA ASP A 292 -18.74 6.07 7.47
C ASP A 292 -17.69 5.54 6.48
N PHE A 293 -16.45 5.61 6.91
CA PHE A 293 -15.30 5.30 6.06
C PHE A 293 -14.20 4.61 6.86
N ARG A 294 -13.70 3.49 6.33
CA ARG A 294 -12.59 2.74 6.89
C ARG A 294 -11.46 2.67 5.87
N LEU A 295 -10.29 3.10 6.27
CA LEU A 295 -9.08 3.07 5.45
C LEU A 295 -7.99 2.28 6.16
N ASN A 296 -7.40 1.34 5.46
CA ASN A 296 -6.16 0.69 5.87
C ASN A 296 -5.11 0.81 4.75
N SER A 297 -4.11 1.62 4.97
CA SER A 297 -2.96 1.82 4.08
C SER A 297 -1.63 1.35 4.70
N GLN A 298 -1.69 0.71 5.87
CA GLN A 298 -0.50 0.37 6.66
C GLN A 298 -0.21 -1.13 6.72
N CYS A 299 -1.19 -1.98 6.35
CA CYS A 299 -1.02 -3.43 6.40
C CYS A 299 -1.36 -4.06 5.05
N SER A 300 -0.41 -4.79 4.47
CA SER A 300 -0.54 -5.43 3.17
C SER A 300 -1.32 -6.74 3.18
N SER A 301 -1.66 -7.30 4.35
CA SER A 301 -2.30 -8.63 4.44
C SER A 301 -3.71 -8.72 3.83
N GLY A 302 -4.31 -7.59 3.48
CA GLY A 302 -5.62 -7.51 2.84
C GLY A 302 -5.61 -6.85 1.47
N ASN A 303 -4.44 -6.67 0.83
CA ASN A 303 -4.32 -5.95 -0.43
C ASN A 303 -3.62 -6.77 -1.54
N GLY A 304 -3.63 -6.23 -2.78
CA GLY A 304 -3.15 -6.92 -3.96
C GLY A 304 -1.64 -7.14 -4.00
N ALA A 305 -0.83 -6.22 -3.44
CA ALA A 305 0.62 -6.33 -3.47
C ALA A 305 1.12 -7.56 -2.69
N PHE A 306 0.45 -7.93 -1.60
CA PHE A 306 0.78 -9.13 -0.85
C PHE A 306 0.53 -10.40 -1.68
N LEU A 307 -0.62 -10.49 -2.35
CA LEU A 307 -0.95 -11.62 -3.23
C LEU A 307 0.03 -11.71 -4.39
N GLN A 308 0.37 -10.58 -5.01
CA GLN A 308 1.35 -10.49 -6.08
C GLN A 308 2.71 -10.98 -5.61
N GLY A 309 3.22 -10.50 -4.48
CA GLY A 309 4.52 -10.91 -3.94
C GLY A 309 4.59 -12.40 -3.60
N VAL A 310 3.48 -13.04 -3.25
CA VAL A 310 3.43 -14.50 -3.05
C VAL A 310 3.40 -15.23 -4.38
N ALA A 311 2.62 -14.80 -5.36
CA ALA A 311 2.58 -15.39 -6.70
C ALA A 311 3.97 -15.37 -7.37
N GLU A 312 4.67 -14.22 -7.28
CA GLU A 312 6.03 -14.06 -7.79
C GLU A 312 7.03 -15.06 -7.18
N ARG A 313 6.92 -15.37 -5.88
CA ARG A 313 7.76 -16.37 -5.21
C ARG A 313 7.55 -17.79 -5.75
N TYR A 314 6.35 -18.07 -6.24
CA TYR A 314 6.02 -19.33 -6.90
C TYR A 314 6.28 -19.30 -8.42
N ALA A 315 6.85 -18.20 -8.93
CA ALA A 315 7.04 -17.95 -10.36
C ALA A 315 5.72 -18.07 -11.17
N ILE A 316 4.60 -17.66 -10.54
CA ILE A 316 3.27 -17.65 -11.15
C ILE A 316 2.94 -16.19 -11.54
N PRO A 317 2.64 -15.92 -12.82
CA PRO A 317 2.17 -14.60 -13.23
C PRO A 317 0.89 -14.19 -12.48
N LEU A 318 0.75 -12.91 -12.15
CA LEU A 318 -0.40 -12.42 -11.38
C LEU A 318 -1.73 -12.70 -12.10
N GLU A 319 -1.73 -12.64 -13.42
CA GLU A 319 -2.89 -12.93 -14.28
C GLU A 319 -3.36 -14.38 -14.17
N ALA A 320 -2.43 -15.31 -13.91
CA ALA A 320 -2.72 -16.72 -13.72
C ALA A 320 -3.11 -17.08 -12.27
N TYR A 321 -3.10 -16.13 -11.34
CA TYR A 321 -3.37 -16.39 -9.93
C TYR A 321 -4.72 -17.07 -9.70
N ALA A 322 -5.78 -16.52 -10.28
CA ALA A 322 -7.14 -17.04 -10.06
C ALA A 322 -7.29 -18.46 -10.62
N GLU A 323 -6.80 -18.71 -11.84
CA GLU A 323 -6.81 -20.03 -12.46
C GLU A 323 -6.11 -21.06 -11.56
N LYS A 324 -4.90 -20.74 -11.10
CA LYS A 324 -4.14 -21.62 -10.20
C LYS A 324 -4.86 -21.84 -8.86
N ALA A 325 -5.41 -20.82 -8.25
CA ALA A 325 -6.15 -20.95 -6.99
C ALA A 325 -7.40 -21.84 -7.13
N PHE A 326 -8.06 -21.83 -8.29
CA PHE A 326 -9.23 -22.69 -8.57
C PHE A 326 -8.87 -24.16 -8.86
N GLU A 327 -7.60 -24.47 -9.19
CA GLU A 327 -7.13 -25.86 -9.33
C GLU A 327 -7.08 -26.59 -7.99
N ALA A 328 -7.01 -25.86 -6.86
CA ALA A 328 -6.92 -26.43 -5.53
C ALA A 328 -8.15 -27.27 -5.18
N LYS A 329 -7.96 -28.50 -4.71
CA LYS A 329 -9.03 -29.39 -4.24
C LYS A 329 -9.33 -29.25 -2.75
N ALA A 330 -8.36 -28.72 -2.02
CA ALA A 330 -8.44 -28.37 -0.61
C ALA A 330 -7.51 -27.18 -0.36
N MET A 331 -7.66 -26.49 0.76
CA MET A 331 -6.77 -25.40 1.13
C MET A 331 -6.46 -25.43 2.62
N PRO A 332 -5.23 -25.03 3.05
CA PRO A 332 -4.91 -24.90 4.46
C PRO A 332 -5.68 -23.73 5.09
N THR A 333 -5.91 -23.81 6.39
CA THR A 333 -6.39 -22.65 7.16
C THR A 333 -5.21 -21.75 7.48
N LEU A 334 -5.33 -20.47 7.13
CA LEU A 334 -4.36 -19.42 7.45
C LEU A 334 -4.93 -18.51 8.54
N ALA A 335 -4.07 -17.99 9.41
CA ALA A 335 -4.47 -17.04 10.43
C ALA A 335 -4.80 -15.67 9.81
N MET A 336 -5.85 -15.02 10.31
CA MET A 336 -6.09 -13.62 9.97
C MET A 336 -5.06 -12.71 10.65
N GLY A 337 -4.80 -11.54 10.07
CA GLY A 337 -4.01 -10.48 10.68
C GLY A 337 -2.82 -10.04 9.83
N CYS A 338 -1.68 -9.82 10.47
CA CYS A 338 -0.51 -9.25 9.84
C CYS A 338 0.08 -10.16 8.73
N GLY A 339 0.49 -9.55 7.60
CA GLY A 339 1.13 -10.29 6.49
C GLY A 339 2.44 -11.00 6.88
N VAL A 340 3.14 -10.56 7.94
CA VAL A 340 4.31 -11.29 8.47
C VAL A 340 3.91 -12.65 9.04
N PHE A 341 2.80 -12.70 9.78
CA PHE A 341 2.25 -13.98 10.27
C PHE A 341 1.79 -14.86 9.11
N LEU A 342 1.11 -14.27 8.11
CA LEU A 342 0.73 -15.01 6.91
C LEU A 342 1.95 -15.59 6.17
N GLN A 343 3.07 -14.86 6.09
CA GLN A 343 4.30 -15.42 5.51
C GLN A 343 4.85 -16.60 6.32
N SER A 344 4.79 -16.51 7.63
CA SER A 344 5.18 -17.64 8.50
C SER A 344 4.24 -18.83 8.32
N ASP A 345 2.94 -18.56 8.20
CA ASP A 345 1.94 -19.60 7.91
C ASP A 345 2.20 -20.26 6.57
N ILE A 346 2.47 -19.50 5.50
CA ILE A 346 2.83 -20.04 4.18
C ILE A 346 3.98 -21.03 4.30
N VAL A 347 5.10 -20.64 4.96
CA VAL A 347 6.25 -21.53 5.14
C VAL A 347 5.89 -22.79 5.92
N ASN A 348 5.07 -22.65 6.98
CA ASN A 348 4.62 -23.80 7.76
C ASN A 348 3.73 -24.73 6.95
N GLN A 349 2.85 -24.20 6.10
CA GLN A 349 2.01 -25.02 5.23
C GLN A 349 2.82 -25.70 4.11
N GLN A 350 3.81 -25.01 3.53
CA GLN A 350 4.74 -25.62 2.59
C GLN A 350 5.47 -26.84 3.19
N ARG A 351 5.94 -26.72 4.45
CA ARG A 351 6.57 -27.82 5.19
C ARG A 351 5.65 -29.01 5.42
N LYS A 352 4.35 -28.78 5.50
CA LYS A 352 3.30 -29.80 5.59
C LYS A 352 2.90 -30.37 4.22
N GLY A 353 3.55 -29.95 3.15
CA GLY A 353 3.34 -30.45 1.80
C GLY A 353 2.20 -29.77 1.03
N TRP A 354 1.66 -28.65 1.52
CA TRP A 354 0.68 -27.87 0.75
C TRP A 354 1.33 -27.26 -0.48
N ALA A 355 0.69 -27.43 -1.63
CA ALA A 355 1.15 -26.94 -2.92
C ALA A 355 0.86 -25.44 -3.11
N ALA A 356 1.48 -24.83 -4.11
CA ALA A 356 1.35 -23.40 -4.38
C ALA A 356 -0.11 -22.99 -4.64
N GLU A 357 -0.83 -23.74 -5.47
CA GLU A 357 -2.24 -23.51 -5.79
C GLU A 357 -3.15 -23.58 -4.56
N GLU A 358 -2.88 -24.54 -3.66
CA GLU A 358 -3.63 -24.70 -2.41
C GLU A 358 -3.39 -23.53 -1.44
N ILE A 359 -2.15 -23.05 -1.36
CA ILE A 359 -1.77 -21.89 -0.54
C ILE A 359 -2.34 -20.60 -1.14
N MET A 360 -2.31 -20.45 -2.46
CA MET A 360 -2.91 -19.29 -3.14
C MET A 360 -4.43 -19.23 -2.94
N ALA A 361 -5.11 -20.38 -2.98
CA ALA A 361 -6.53 -20.49 -2.64
C ALA A 361 -6.80 -20.04 -1.20
N ALA A 362 -5.99 -20.51 -0.25
CA ALA A 362 -6.10 -20.13 1.16
C ALA A 362 -5.86 -18.62 1.40
N LEU A 363 -4.91 -18.03 0.68
CA LEU A 363 -4.65 -16.59 0.74
C LEU A 363 -5.82 -15.78 0.19
N ALA A 364 -6.42 -16.21 -0.91
CA ALA A 364 -7.63 -15.59 -1.40
C ALA A 364 -8.78 -15.71 -0.37
N ALA A 365 -8.92 -16.86 0.28
CA ALA A 365 -9.97 -17.11 1.29
C ALA A 365 -9.79 -16.30 2.59
N VAL A 366 -8.56 -16.05 3.04
CA VAL A 366 -8.30 -15.25 4.25
C VAL A 366 -8.38 -13.75 4.01
N LEU A 367 -8.23 -13.30 2.76
CA LEU A 367 -8.26 -11.86 2.42
C LEU A 367 -9.55 -11.17 2.87
N PRO A 368 -10.76 -11.69 2.63
CA PRO A 368 -12.00 -11.07 3.15
C PRO A 368 -12.01 -10.92 4.66
N VAL A 369 -11.48 -11.90 5.40
CA VAL A 369 -11.38 -11.81 6.86
C VAL A 369 -10.49 -10.63 7.26
N ASN A 370 -9.35 -10.47 6.58
CA ASN A 370 -8.46 -9.35 6.81
C ASN A 370 -9.09 -8.01 6.38
N VAL A 371 -9.81 -7.97 5.29
CA VAL A 371 -10.50 -6.77 4.80
C VAL A 371 -11.61 -6.34 5.77
N TRP A 372 -12.55 -7.23 6.06
CA TRP A 372 -13.76 -6.88 6.80
C TRP A 372 -13.56 -6.84 8.31
N ILE A 373 -12.89 -7.85 8.88
CA ILE A 373 -12.76 -8.00 10.32
C ILE A 373 -11.55 -7.25 10.85
N TYR A 374 -10.36 -7.44 10.22
CA TYR A 374 -9.13 -6.87 10.75
C TYR A 374 -8.97 -5.39 10.36
N ALA A 375 -9.06 -5.06 9.08
CA ALA A 375 -8.89 -3.69 8.59
C ALA A 375 -10.15 -2.84 8.78
N GLY A 376 -11.31 -3.36 8.40
CA GLY A 376 -12.60 -2.68 8.47
C GLY A 376 -13.22 -2.64 9.87
N GLN A 377 -12.80 -3.54 10.76
CA GLN A 377 -13.38 -3.71 12.11
C GLN A 377 -14.91 -3.86 12.08
N LEU A 378 -15.43 -4.53 11.06
CA LEU A 378 -16.85 -4.75 10.81
C LEU A 378 -17.21 -6.21 11.12
N GLN A 379 -17.58 -6.49 12.34
CA GLN A 379 -17.97 -7.85 12.78
C GLN A 379 -19.38 -8.22 12.31
N ASN A 380 -20.29 -7.25 12.21
CA ASN A 380 -21.66 -7.44 11.76
C ASN A 380 -21.90 -6.73 10.43
N LEU A 381 -21.71 -7.46 9.31
CA LEU A 381 -21.92 -6.93 7.97
C LEU A 381 -23.39 -6.63 7.67
N GLY A 382 -24.33 -7.35 8.25
CA GLY A 382 -25.76 -7.10 8.08
C GLY A 382 -26.23 -5.74 8.66
N ALA A 383 -25.47 -5.17 9.59
CA ALA A 383 -25.78 -3.84 10.15
C ALA A 383 -25.38 -2.69 9.21
N VAL A 384 -24.47 -2.93 8.25
CA VAL A 384 -23.97 -1.87 7.36
C VAL A 384 -24.71 -1.79 6.01
N GLY A 385 -25.36 -2.87 5.58
CA GLY A 385 -26.15 -2.86 4.36
C GLY A 385 -26.42 -4.24 3.80
N ARG A 386 -27.03 -4.28 2.61
CA ARG A 386 -27.34 -5.51 1.88
C ARG A 386 -26.74 -5.54 0.48
N LYS A 387 -26.53 -4.37 -0.15
CA LYS A 387 -25.90 -4.27 -1.46
C LYS A 387 -24.45 -3.86 -1.34
N PHE A 388 -23.55 -4.80 -1.64
CA PHE A 388 -22.11 -4.67 -1.55
C PHE A 388 -21.49 -4.57 -2.96
N VAL A 389 -20.79 -3.48 -3.23
CA VAL A 389 -20.06 -3.30 -4.49
C VAL A 389 -18.58 -3.56 -4.24
N LEU A 390 -18.03 -4.54 -4.96
CA LEU A 390 -16.60 -4.88 -4.93
C LEU A 390 -15.90 -4.10 -6.05
N GLN A 391 -14.86 -3.38 -5.71
CA GLN A 391 -14.02 -2.63 -6.66
C GLN A 391 -12.57 -2.55 -6.20
N GLY A 392 -11.71 -1.87 -6.98
CA GLY A 392 -10.27 -1.84 -6.80
C GLY A 392 -9.56 -2.90 -7.65
N GLY A 393 -8.30 -2.66 -7.96
CA GLY A 393 -7.52 -3.50 -8.88
C GLY A 393 -7.40 -4.95 -8.46
N THR A 394 -7.43 -5.24 -7.15
CA THR A 394 -7.34 -6.59 -6.60
C THR A 394 -8.57 -7.44 -6.94
N HIS A 395 -9.75 -6.84 -7.11
CA HIS A 395 -10.95 -7.54 -7.54
C HIS A 395 -11.00 -7.90 -9.06
N ARG A 396 -9.91 -7.65 -9.79
CA ARG A 396 -9.71 -8.30 -11.10
C ARG A 396 -9.34 -9.78 -10.97
N ASN A 397 -8.90 -10.20 -9.78
CA ASN A 397 -8.62 -11.58 -9.46
C ASN A 397 -9.90 -12.29 -9.02
N MET A 398 -10.42 -13.18 -9.87
CA MET A 398 -11.69 -13.89 -9.64
C MET A 398 -11.66 -14.82 -8.42
N ALA A 399 -10.49 -15.32 -7.99
CA ALA A 399 -10.38 -16.08 -6.75
C ALA A 399 -10.64 -15.20 -5.52
N VAL A 400 -10.18 -13.94 -5.56
CA VAL A 400 -10.49 -12.94 -4.53
C VAL A 400 -11.98 -12.58 -4.54
N VAL A 401 -12.57 -12.38 -5.72
CA VAL A 401 -14.00 -12.10 -5.84
C VAL A 401 -14.84 -13.25 -5.27
N LYS A 402 -14.50 -14.52 -5.62
CA LYS A 402 -15.15 -15.71 -5.05
C LYS A 402 -15.10 -15.72 -3.52
N ALA A 403 -13.93 -15.50 -2.97
CA ALA A 403 -13.74 -15.47 -1.53
C ALA A 403 -14.53 -14.33 -0.85
N GLN A 404 -14.57 -13.14 -1.46
CA GLN A 404 -15.35 -12.00 -0.96
C GLN A 404 -16.85 -12.31 -0.97
N VAL A 405 -17.36 -12.84 -2.08
CA VAL A 405 -18.77 -13.21 -2.22
C VAL A 405 -19.17 -14.26 -1.18
N ASP A 406 -18.38 -15.33 -1.06
CA ASP A 406 -18.65 -16.41 -0.11
C ASP A 406 -18.63 -15.89 1.33
N PHE A 407 -17.65 -15.03 1.67
CA PHE A 407 -17.56 -14.45 3.00
C PHE A 407 -18.75 -13.54 3.33
N ILE A 408 -19.12 -12.63 2.42
CA ILE A 408 -20.24 -11.70 2.60
C ILE A 408 -21.55 -12.46 2.72
N ARG A 409 -21.84 -13.37 1.78
CA ARG A 409 -23.07 -14.21 1.79
C ARG A 409 -23.11 -15.17 2.98
N GLY A 410 -21.94 -15.62 3.45
CA GLY A 410 -21.85 -16.41 4.68
C GLY A 410 -22.22 -15.65 5.95
N LYS A 411 -22.12 -14.31 5.94
CA LYS A 411 -22.52 -13.42 7.05
C LYS A 411 -23.89 -12.79 6.84
N VAL A 412 -24.27 -12.52 5.61
CA VAL A 412 -25.52 -11.89 5.19
C VAL A 412 -26.06 -12.71 4.00
N PRO A 413 -26.83 -13.77 4.25
CA PRO A 413 -27.29 -14.69 3.20
C PRO A 413 -28.06 -14.02 2.07
N GLU A 414 -28.79 -12.94 2.37
CA GLU A 414 -29.56 -12.15 1.42
C GLU A 414 -28.77 -11.02 0.77
N ALA A 415 -27.45 -10.95 0.95
CA ALA A 415 -26.64 -9.89 0.35
C ALA A 415 -26.60 -9.98 -1.18
N GLU A 416 -26.88 -8.87 -1.83
CA GLU A 416 -26.54 -8.62 -3.21
C GLU A 416 -25.08 -8.18 -3.27
N VAL A 417 -24.21 -9.03 -3.83
CA VAL A 417 -22.78 -8.72 -4.01
C VAL A 417 -22.56 -8.53 -5.50
N VAL A 418 -22.09 -7.37 -5.90
CA VAL A 418 -21.84 -7.02 -7.30
C VAL A 418 -20.40 -6.61 -7.51
N LEU A 419 -19.84 -6.97 -8.66
CA LEU A 419 -18.53 -6.52 -9.09
C LEU A 419 -18.69 -5.27 -9.95
N HIS A 420 -17.96 -4.20 -9.61
CA HIS A 420 -17.97 -2.97 -10.40
C HIS A 420 -17.42 -3.25 -11.81
N PRO A 421 -18.11 -2.87 -12.91
CA PRO A 421 -17.69 -3.20 -14.27
C PRO A 421 -16.32 -2.61 -14.64
N PHE A 422 -15.93 -1.53 -13.97
CA PHE A 422 -14.63 -0.89 -14.09
C PHE A 422 -13.93 -0.83 -12.72
N SER A 423 -13.75 -2.00 -12.10
CA SER A 423 -13.28 -2.12 -10.72
C SER A 423 -11.97 -1.38 -10.48
N GLY A 424 -11.04 -1.40 -11.43
CA GLY A 424 -9.74 -0.73 -11.29
C GLY A 424 -9.76 0.76 -11.63
N GLU A 425 -10.78 1.23 -12.34
CA GLU A 425 -10.88 2.59 -12.88
C GLU A 425 -11.90 3.46 -12.15
N ALA A 426 -12.61 2.93 -11.14
CA ALA A 426 -13.71 3.62 -10.45
C ALA A 426 -13.32 5.01 -9.92
N GLY A 427 -12.12 5.18 -9.35
CA GLY A 427 -11.62 6.47 -8.90
C GLY A 427 -11.42 7.48 -10.03
N ALA A 428 -10.85 7.04 -11.16
CA ALA A 428 -10.66 7.89 -12.34
C ALA A 428 -12.00 8.27 -13.00
N ILE A 429 -12.95 7.33 -13.06
CA ILE A 429 -14.32 7.60 -13.55
C ILE A 429 -14.99 8.65 -12.65
N GLY A 430 -14.94 8.48 -11.34
CA GLY A 430 -15.51 9.44 -10.41
C GLY A 430 -14.87 10.82 -10.51
N ALA A 431 -13.56 10.90 -10.69
CA ALA A 431 -12.87 12.16 -10.95
C ALA A 431 -13.38 12.81 -12.25
N ALA A 432 -13.53 12.04 -13.34
CA ALA A 432 -14.07 12.56 -14.61
C ALA A 432 -15.53 13.05 -14.47
N LEU A 433 -16.36 12.35 -13.70
CA LEU A 433 -17.73 12.79 -13.38
C LEU A 433 -17.72 14.11 -12.58
N CYS A 434 -16.82 14.25 -11.61
CA CYS A 434 -16.64 15.51 -10.89
C CYS A 434 -16.15 16.65 -11.81
N ALA A 435 -15.34 16.35 -12.86
CA ALA A 435 -14.98 17.35 -13.88
C ALA A 435 -16.20 17.77 -14.70
N ALA A 436 -17.13 16.84 -14.98
CA ALA A 436 -18.41 17.16 -15.63
C ALA A 436 -19.23 18.14 -14.77
N ASP A 437 -19.41 17.80 -13.50
CA ASP A 437 -20.18 18.63 -12.56
C ASP A 437 -19.54 20.03 -12.39
N TRP A 438 -18.21 20.08 -12.31
CA TRP A 438 -17.49 21.36 -12.27
C TRP A 438 -17.76 22.21 -13.52
N ARG A 439 -17.68 21.59 -14.69
CA ARG A 439 -17.92 22.30 -15.96
C ARG A 439 -19.33 22.82 -16.05
N GLU A 440 -20.33 22.02 -15.68
CA GLU A 440 -21.74 22.42 -15.64
C GLU A 440 -21.94 23.55 -14.60
N GLY A 441 -21.43 23.40 -13.40
CA GLY A 441 -21.54 24.39 -12.31
C GLY A 441 -20.86 25.72 -12.60
N THR A 442 -19.86 25.73 -13.49
CA THR A 442 -19.16 26.97 -13.91
C THR A 442 -19.70 27.57 -15.22
N GLY A 443 -20.82 27.06 -15.74
CA GLY A 443 -21.41 27.55 -16.99
C GLY A 443 -20.57 27.27 -18.24
N GLY A 444 -19.80 26.18 -18.25
CA GLY A 444 -18.97 25.79 -19.39
C GLY A 444 -17.62 26.52 -19.45
N ARG A 445 -17.10 26.96 -18.33
CA ARG A 445 -15.77 27.60 -18.26
C ARG A 445 -14.72 26.75 -18.96
N ALA A 446 -13.81 27.38 -19.70
CA ALA A 446 -12.69 26.70 -20.35
C ALA A 446 -11.79 26.03 -19.31
N SER A 447 -11.35 24.80 -19.63
CA SER A 447 -10.41 24.05 -18.80
C SER A 447 -9.05 24.77 -18.72
N ARG A 448 -8.41 24.63 -17.56
CA ARG A 448 -7.03 25.09 -17.34
C ARG A 448 -5.97 24.12 -17.85
N PHE A 449 -6.38 22.99 -18.44
CA PHE A 449 -5.48 21.99 -18.96
C PHE A 449 -4.38 22.58 -19.83
N ARG A 450 -3.13 22.32 -19.48
CA ARG A 450 -1.97 22.94 -20.15
C ARG A 450 -1.71 22.45 -21.57
N GLY A 451 -2.41 21.38 -21.99
CA GLY A 451 -2.21 20.73 -23.29
C GLY A 451 -1.18 19.59 -23.24
N TYR A 452 -1.38 18.64 -24.12
CA TYR A 452 -0.58 17.40 -24.17
C TYR A 452 0.90 17.65 -24.48
N GLU A 453 1.21 18.62 -25.37
CA GLU A 453 2.58 18.97 -25.72
C GLU A 453 3.33 19.58 -24.53
N ALA A 454 2.69 20.47 -23.80
CA ALA A 454 3.28 21.08 -22.63
C ALA A 454 3.59 20.04 -21.54
N ILE A 455 2.69 19.07 -21.35
CA ILE A 455 2.91 18.00 -20.37
C ILE A 455 4.00 17.03 -20.84
N ALA A 456 4.03 16.67 -22.12
CA ALA A 456 5.08 15.82 -22.68
C ALA A 456 6.47 16.44 -22.56
N ALA A 457 6.56 17.78 -22.64
CA ALA A 457 7.80 18.56 -22.52
C ALA A 457 8.20 18.89 -21.08
N LEU A 458 7.42 18.52 -20.06
CA LEU A 458 7.76 18.80 -18.66
C LEU A 458 9.13 18.22 -18.31
N THR A 459 10.00 19.08 -17.79
CA THR A 459 11.26 18.69 -17.15
C THR A 459 11.18 19.01 -15.67
N TYR A 460 11.82 18.21 -14.86
CA TYR A 460 11.82 18.38 -13.41
C TYR A 460 13.14 17.93 -12.80
N THR A 461 13.41 18.42 -11.60
CA THR A 461 14.50 17.92 -10.74
C THR A 461 13.94 17.60 -9.36
N SER A 462 14.48 16.57 -8.73
CA SER A 462 14.14 16.20 -7.37
C SER A 462 15.34 16.39 -6.45
N THR A 463 15.14 17.05 -5.31
CA THR A 463 16.19 17.30 -4.34
C THR A 463 15.73 16.90 -2.94
N THR A 464 16.46 15.97 -2.33
CA THR A 464 16.34 15.62 -0.91
C THR A 464 17.69 15.87 -0.25
N ALA A 465 17.75 16.82 0.68
CA ALA A 465 18.99 17.27 1.29
C ALA A 465 18.73 17.78 2.72
N PRO A 466 19.75 18.00 3.55
CA PRO A 466 19.58 18.65 4.85
C PRO A 466 18.88 20.01 4.80
N ALA A 467 19.03 20.73 3.68
CA ALA A 467 18.37 22.01 3.43
C ALA A 467 16.85 21.88 3.18
N THR A 468 16.36 20.70 2.74
CA THR A 468 14.93 20.46 2.51
C THR A 468 14.19 20.03 3.77
N VAL A 469 14.87 19.70 4.86
CA VAL A 469 14.26 19.26 6.12
C VAL A 469 13.31 20.32 6.67
N CYS A 470 12.08 19.91 6.98
CA CYS A 470 11.10 20.77 7.63
C CYS A 470 11.50 21.09 9.08
N LYS A 471 11.59 22.37 9.42
CA LYS A 471 11.97 22.82 10.77
C LYS A 471 10.83 23.52 11.52
N TRP A 472 9.59 23.32 11.09
CA TRP A 472 8.42 23.97 11.71
C TRP A 472 7.94 23.34 13.02
N CYS A 473 8.48 22.18 13.37
CA CYS A 473 8.22 21.50 14.65
C CYS A 473 9.38 20.53 14.98
N PRO A 474 9.44 19.97 16.21
CA PRO A 474 10.54 19.09 16.65
C PRO A 474 10.70 17.79 15.85
N ILE A 475 9.71 17.39 15.03
CA ILE A 475 9.75 16.14 14.26
C ILE A 475 10.80 16.20 13.14
N ASN A 476 11.11 17.40 12.61
CA ASN A 476 12.12 17.60 11.56
C ASN A 476 11.96 16.64 10.37
N CYS A 477 10.76 16.59 9.80
CA CYS A 477 10.44 15.70 8.69
C CYS A 477 11.33 15.93 7.47
N THR A 478 11.84 14.88 6.88
CA THR A 478 12.48 14.90 5.57
C THR A 478 11.45 15.26 4.50
N ARG A 479 11.83 16.13 3.56
CA ARG A 479 10.99 16.54 2.43
C ARG A 479 11.80 16.43 1.15
N THR A 480 11.11 16.17 0.04
CA THR A 480 11.66 16.25 -1.30
C THR A 480 11.12 17.49 -1.99
N PHE A 481 11.99 18.32 -2.53
CA PHE A 481 11.63 19.44 -3.38
C PHE A 481 11.65 18.94 -4.82
N ILE A 482 10.50 19.04 -5.48
CA ILE A 482 10.33 18.70 -6.89
C ILE A 482 10.16 20.02 -7.63
N ASP A 483 11.21 20.42 -8.34
CA ASP A 483 11.25 21.66 -9.12
C ASP A 483 10.89 21.32 -10.55
N VAL A 484 9.78 21.85 -11.04
CA VAL A 484 9.22 21.60 -12.36
C VAL A 484 9.40 22.84 -13.23
N GLN A 485 9.90 22.67 -14.44
CA GLN A 485 10.00 23.76 -15.39
C GLN A 485 8.63 24.12 -15.94
N LEU A 486 8.13 25.28 -15.57
CA LEU A 486 6.82 25.80 -15.97
C LEU A 486 6.97 27.23 -16.51
N PRO A 487 6.73 27.48 -17.81
CA PRO A 487 6.78 28.82 -18.37
C PRO A 487 5.85 29.78 -17.62
N GLY A 488 6.39 30.93 -17.22
CA GLY A 488 5.65 31.96 -16.48
C GLY A 488 5.65 31.80 -14.96
N ALA A 489 6.24 30.73 -14.41
CA ALA A 489 6.42 30.60 -12.97
C ALA A 489 7.41 31.65 -12.43
N ALA A 490 7.10 32.23 -11.27
CA ALA A 490 7.90 33.32 -10.68
C ALA A 490 9.25 32.85 -10.11
N GLY A 491 9.41 31.54 -9.90
CA GLY A 491 10.53 30.99 -9.15
C GLY A 491 10.46 31.32 -7.66
N ARG A 492 11.50 30.93 -6.92
CA ARG A 492 11.63 31.17 -5.46
C ARG A 492 13.06 31.62 -5.15
N PRO A 493 13.50 32.81 -5.58
CA PRO A 493 14.88 33.27 -5.35
C PRO A 493 15.22 33.45 -3.88
N TRP A 494 14.21 33.62 -3.03
CA TRP A 494 14.31 33.77 -1.58
C TRP A 494 14.43 32.43 -0.81
N SER A 495 14.21 31.30 -1.47
CA SER A 495 14.32 29.97 -0.83
C SER A 495 15.76 29.67 -0.41
N LYS A 496 15.93 28.80 0.60
CA LYS A 496 17.23 28.25 0.99
C LYS A 496 17.90 27.46 -0.11
N LEU A 497 17.09 26.90 -1.02
CA LEU A 497 17.52 26.34 -2.29
C LEU A 497 16.88 27.18 -3.39
N PRO A 498 17.55 28.26 -3.86
CA PRO A 498 16.97 29.21 -4.77
C PRO A 498 16.45 28.57 -6.05
N LEU A 499 15.29 29.02 -6.51
CA LEU A 499 14.65 28.52 -7.71
C LEU A 499 14.49 29.68 -8.71
N ALA A 500 15.00 29.49 -9.92
CA ALA A 500 14.96 30.49 -10.97
C ALA A 500 13.53 30.73 -11.48
N ALA A 501 13.29 31.89 -12.08
CA ALA A 501 12.06 32.16 -12.82
C ALA A 501 11.88 31.14 -13.94
N GLY A 502 10.65 30.76 -14.23
CA GLY A 502 10.32 29.66 -15.16
C GLY A 502 10.31 28.28 -14.52
N TRP A 503 10.54 28.20 -13.21
CA TRP A 503 10.45 26.98 -12.43
C TRP A 503 9.49 27.14 -11.26
N GLU A 504 8.73 26.10 -10.97
CA GLU A 504 7.83 26.01 -9.82
C GLU A 504 8.22 24.85 -8.93
N ARG A 505 8.21 25.09 -7.61
CA ARG A 505 8.54 24.09 -6.60
C ARG A 505 7.29 23.47 -6.02
N VAL A 506 7.22 22.15 -6.11
CA VAL A 506 6.27 21.34 -5.35
C VAL A 506 7.03 20.63 -4.23
N ILE A 507 6.48 20.66 -3.03
CA ILE A 507 7.12 20.03 -1.87
C ILE A 507 6.37 18.73 -1.58
N SER A 508 7.07 17.62 -1.68
CA SER A 508 6.59 16.30 -1.25
C SER A 508 7.14 15.97 0.14
N GLY A 509 6.28 15.44 1.01
CA GLY A 509 6.65 15.12 2.38
C GLY A 509 5.50 14.45 3.11
N ASN A 510 5.48 14.58 4.44
CA ASN A 510 4.36 14.09 5.26
C ASN A 510 3.07 14.85 4.94
N SER A 511 1.92 14.23 5.23
CA SER A 511 0.56 14.82 5.05
C SER A 511 0.29 16.07 5.93
N CYS A 512 1.34 16.71 6.45
CA CYS A 512 1.23 17.89 7.30
C CYS A 512 1.28 19.16 6.43
N PRO A 513 0.22 19.97 6.39
CA PRO A 513 0.19 21.20 5.58
C PRO A 513 1.33 22.19 5.88
N LYS A 514 1.85 22.18 7.12
CA LYS A 514 3.02 22.99 7.50
C LYS A 514 4.31 22.52 6.83
N GLY A 515 4.37 21.26 6.43
CA GLY A 515 5.52 20.69 5.72
C GLY A 515 5.59 21.09 4.26
N LEU A 516 4.50 21.61 3.69
CA LEU A 516 4.40 21.95 2.27
C LEU A 516 4.83 23.38 1.96
N VAL A 517 5.35 24.12 2.94
CA VAL A 517 5.75 25.53 2.79
C VAL A 517 7.20 25.74 3.18
N GLU A 518 7.84 26.77 2.62
CA GLU A 518 9.25 27.06 2.84
C GLU A 518 9.48 28.28 3.75
N ASP A 519 8.56 29.24 3.79
CA ASP A 519 8.71 30.45 4.58
C ASP A 519 7.62 30.65 5.65
N VAL A 520 7.86 31.63 6.51
CA VAL A 520 7.00 31.95 7.65
C VAL A 520 5.67 32.60 7.25
N ASN A 521 5.61 33.29 6.10
CA ASN A 521 4.41 33.94 5.64
C ASN A 521 3.46 32.90 5.05
N GLU A 522 3.96 32.01 4.19
CA GLU A 522 3.22 30.84 3.72
C GLU A 522 2.69 30.01 4.91
N LEU A 523 3.52 29.81 5.95
CA LEU A 523 3.09 29.10 7.16
C LEU A 523 1.96 29.81 7.91
N ARG A 524 1.98 31.16 7.97
CA ARG A 524 0.90 31.96 8.59
C ARG A 524 -0.40 31.82 7.83
N GLU A 525 -0.35 31.83 6.49
CA GLU A 525 -1.52 31.64 5.64
C GLU A 525 -2.12 30.24 5.84
N VAL A 526 -1.27 29.18 5.85
CA VAL A 526 -1.71 27.81 6.13
C VAL A 526 -2.37 27.72 7.51
N LYS A 527 -1.78 28.34 8.54
CA LYS A 527 -2.36 28.35 9.88
C LYS A 527 -3.70 29.10 9.91
N ALA A 528 -3.81 30.23 9.25
CA ALA A 528 -5.05 31.01 9.19
C ALA A 528 -6.18 30.19 8.54
N LYS A 529 -5.92 29.54 7.39
CA LYS A 529 -6.87 28.64 6.74
C LYS A 529 -7.28 27.47 7.63
N LEU A 530 -6.34 26.84 8.32
CA LEU A 530 -6.64 25.74 9.24
C LEU A 530 -7.50 26.18 10.43
N GLU A 531 -7.29 27.38 10.96
CA GLU A 531 -8.11 27.93 12.05
C GLU A 531 -9.53 28.34 11.56
N GLU A 532 -9.66 28.77 10.32
CA GLU A 532 -10.94 29.03 9.67
C GLU A 532 -11.74 27.74 9.51
N VAL A 533 -11.12 26.69 8.94
CA VAL A 533 -11.76 25.37 8.81
C VAL A 533 -12.17 24.81 10.17
N LYS A 534 -11.34 24.92 11.21
CA LYS A 534 -11.70 24.49 12.56
C LYS A 534 -12.86 25.26 13.17
N ARG A 535 -13.03 26.53 12.81
CA ARG A 535 -14.16 27.36 13.24
C ARG A 535 -15.45 26.92 12.56
N GLU A 536 -15.37 26.67 11.26
CA GLU A 536 -16.52 26.26 10.45
C GLU A 536 -16.94 24.81 10.74
N TYR A 537 -15.95 23.93 10.91
CA TYR A 537 -16.14 22.51 11.19
C TYR A 537 -15.42 22.11 12.50
N PRO A 538 -15.99 22.46 13.67
CA PRO A 538 -15.34 22.17 14.95
C PRO A 538 -15.28 20.67 15.25
N ASN A 539 -14.14 20.21 15.80
CA ASN A 539 -13.99 18.84 16.27
C ASN A 539 -14.80 18.63 17.54
N VAL A 540 -15.99 18.06 17.39
CA VAL A 540 -16.95 17.83 18.50
C VAL A 540 -16.34 16.96 19.59
N ALA A 541 -15.57 15.94 19.26
CA ALA A 541 -14.91 15.07 20.25
C ALA A 541 -13.89 15.86 21.11
N GLU A 542 -13.14 16.78 20.50
CA GLU A 542 -12.22 17.68 21.22
C GLU A 542 -12.96 18.67 22.10
N MET A 543 -14.09 19.20 21.62
CA MET A 543 -14.94 20.09 22.42
C MET A 543 -15.49 19.37 23.65
N VAL A 544 -16.07 18.18 23.48
CA VAL A 544 -16.60 17.37 24.59
C VAL A 544 -15.50 17.02 25.60
N ARG A 545 -14.32 16.63 25.11
CA ARG A 545 -13.16 16.38 25.97
C ARG A 545 -12.76 17.59 26.79
N LYS A 546 -12.62 18.76 26.15
CA LYS A 546 -12.28 20.01 26.84
C LYS A 546 -13.31 20.38 27.88
N ASP A 547 -14.58 20.19 27.59
CA ASP A 547 -15.68 20.49 28.52
C ASP A 547 -15.69 19.53 29.73
N ALA A 548 -15.49 18.24 29.50
CA ALA A 548 -15.36 17.25 30.55
C ALA A 548 -14.20 17.56 31.52
N PHE A 549 -13.04 17.97 30.99
CA PHE A 549 -11.90 18.36 31.82
C PHE A 549 -12.10 19.70 32.55
N ARG A 550 -12.86 20.62 31.98
CA ARG A 550 -13.23 21.87 32.67
C ARG A 550 -14.11 21.58 33.88
N ARG A 551 -15.12 20.72 33.73
CA ARG A 551 -16.02 20.33 34.82
C ARG A 551 -15.26 19.64 35.97
N SER A 552 -14.37 18.70 35.66
CA SER A 552 -13.57 18.03 36.68
C SER A 552 -12.63 18.96 37.46
N ARG A 553 -12.15 20.06 36.85
CA ARG A 553 -11.34 21.09 37.53
C ARG A 553 -12.19 22.01 38.41
N ALA A 554 -13.43 22.31 37.99
CA ALA A 554 -14.35 23.14 38.77
C ALA A 554 -14.84 22.44 40.04
N ASP A 555 -14.97 21.09 39.99
CA ASP A 555 -15.44 20.26 41.08
C ASP A 555 -14.32 19.71 41.99
N ALA A 556 -13.05 20.02 41.67
CA ALA A 556 -11.93 19.62 42.52
C ALA A 556 -11.94 20.45 43.82
N PRO A 557 -12.05 19.81 45.03
CA PRO A 557 -11.98 20.56 46.29
C PRO A 557 -10.64 21.29 46.33
N ALA A 558 -10.68 22.56 46.75
CA ALA A 558 -9.49 23.36 47.00
C ALA A 558 -8.60 22.58 47.97
N VAL A 559 -7.44 22.14 47.48
CA VAL A 559 -6.43 21.54 48.36
C VAL A 559 -5.97 22.67 49.29
N ALA A 560 -6.41 22.64 50.53
CA ALA A 560 -5.94 23.53 51.57
C ALA A 560 -4.43 23.32 51.71
N GLY A 561 -3.64 24.39 51.43
CA GLY A 561 -2.19 24.44 51.60
C GLY A 561 -1.78 24.36 53.06
#